data_5be29115cae0f6ef600334c3961e112a
#
_entry.id   5be29115cae0f6ef600334c3961e112a
#
_cell.length_a   1.000
_cell.length_b   1.000
_cell.length_c   1.000
_cell.angle_alpha   90.00
_cell.angle_beta   90.00
_cell.angle_gamma   90.00
#
_symmetry.space_group_name_H-M   'P 1'
#
loop_
_entity.id
_entity.type
_entity.pdbx_description
1 polymer ?
#
loop_
_entity_poly.entity_id
_entity_poly.type
_entity_poly.pdbx_seq_one_letter_code
_entity_poly.pdbx_strand_id
1 'polypeptide(L)'
;MILMIDNYDSFTYNLVQYLGQLGRATAVYRNDEITLGEIEAMKPKAIFISPGPCTPKEAGVTVDVIRHFYRRVPILGVCLGHQAIGYAFGAAVVRAGRLMHGKTSSVFNDGKTIFRGLPNPFTAGRYHSLLVERETMPAFLEVSAQTEEGEIMGIRHKEYPVEGVQFHPESVLTPNGKRILRNFLDLNVRGKARRMMR
;
A
#
# COMPACT_ATOMS: atom_id res chain seq x y z
N MET A 1 -3.63 -14.06 10.32
CA MET A 1 -4.14 -12.75 10.69
C MET A 1 -3.39 -11.69 9.90
N ILE A 2 -4.04 -10.64 9.43
CA ILE A 2 -3.45 -9.45 8.82
C ILE A 2 -3.27 -8.41 9.94
N LEU A 3 -2.18 -7.66 9.93
CA LEU A 3 -2.01 -6.47 10.76
C LEU A 3 -2.32 -5.23 9.92
N MET A 4 -3.14 -4.33 10.42
CA MET A 4 -3.39 -3.00 9.87
C MET A 4 -2.75 -1.97 10.80
N ILE A 5 -1.79 -1.21 10.30
CA ILE A 5 -1.29 0.00 10.98
C ILE A 5 -2.19 1.16 10.56
N ASP A 6 -2.91 1.71 11.51
CA ASP A 6 -3.83 2.82 11.32
C ASP A 6 -3.12 4.16 11.58
N ASN A 7 -2.96 4.95 10.54
CA ASN A 7 -2.36 6.29 10.60
C ASN A 7 -3.41 7.38 10.89
N TYR A 8 -4.42 7.08 11.72
CA TYR A 8 -5.48 8.03 12.09
C TYR A 8 -6.32 8.50 10.91
N ASP A 9 -6.70 7.55 10.04
CA ASP A 9 -7.48 7.85 8.84
C ASP A 9 -8.90 7.28 8.90
N SER A 10 -9.89 8.07 8.49
CA SER A 10 -11.29 7.66 8.47
C SER A 10 -11.58 6.52 7.47
N PHE A 11 -10.75 6.33 6.46
CA PHE A 11 -10.89 5.27 5.47
C PHE A 11 -10.23 3.94 5.89
N THR A 12 -9.48 3.91 7.00
CA THR A 12 -8.84 2.67 7.49
C THR A 12 -9.83 1.53 7.61
N TYR A 13 -10.99 1.78 8.20
CA TYR A 13 -12.00 0.74 8.40
C TYR A 13 -12.68 0.26 7.11
N ASN A 14 -12.67 1.07 6.04
CA ASN A 14 -13.10 0.59 4.72
C ASN A 14 -12.14 -0.46 4.18
N LEU A 15 -10.81 -0.29 4.37
CA LEU A 15 -9.83 -1.33 4.06
C LEU A 15 -10.07 -2.59 4.89
N VAL A 16 -10.29 -2.44 6.20
CA VAL A 16 -10.60 -3.56 7.11
C VAL A 16 -11.84 -4.32 6.65
N GLN A 17 -12.91 -3.61 6.26
CA GLN A 17 -14.13 -4.23 5.73
C GLN A 17 -13.85 -5.01 4.43
N TYR A 18 -13.07 -4.44 3.50
CA TYR A 18 -12.69 -5.16 2.28
C TYR A 18 -11.87 -6.42 2.58
N LEU A 19 -10.92 -6.34 3.52
CA LEU A 19 -10.16 -7.51 3.97
C LEU A 19 -11.07 -8.57 4.60
N GLY A 20 -12.04 -8.15 5.43
CA GLY A 20 -13.08 -9.03 5.99
C GLY A 20 -13.93 -9.71 4.92
N GLN A 21 -14.39 -8.97 3.91
CA GLN A 21 -15.13 -9.52 2.75
C GLN A 21 -14.27 -10.48 1.91
N LEU A 22 -12.94 -10.37 1.97
CA LEU A 22 -12.00 -11.30 1.36
C LEU A 22 -11.64 -12.49 2.29
N GLY A 23 -12.36 -12.64 3.42
CA GLY A 23 -12.17 -13.74 4.38
C GLY A 23 -10.90 -13.60 5.23
N ARG A 24 -10.45 -12.38 5.52
CA ARG A 24 -9.22 -12.13 6.28
C ARG A 24 -9.51 -11.46 7.61
N ALA A 25 -9.18 -12.16 8.70
CA ALA A 25 -9.17 -11.56 10.03
C ALA A 25 -8.04 -10.50 10.09
N THR A 26 -8.39 -9.30 10.54
CA THR A 26 -7.50 -8.14 10.62
C THR A 26 -7.48 -7.61 12.04
N ALA A 27 -6.28 -7.46 12.61
CA ALA A 27 -6.05 -6.70 13.83
C ALA A 27 -5.63 -5.28 13.44
N VAL A 28 -6.23 -4.28 14.08
CA VAL A 28 -5.97 -2.86 13.81
C VAL A 28 -5.29 -2.25 15.03
N TYR A 29 -4.16 -1.58 14.80
CA TYR A 29 -3.45 -0.82 15.83
C TYR A 29 -3.08 0.55 15.27
N ARG A 30 -3.21 1.58 16.11
CA ARG A 30 -2.71 2.93 15.79
C ARG A 30 -1.20 2.90 15.65
N ASN A 31 -0.67 3.80 14.84
CA ASN A 31 0.75 3.89 14.54
C ASN A 31 1.63 4.30 15.74
N ASP A 32 1.04 4.73 16.83
CA ASP A 32 1.66 5.11 18.10
C ASP A 32 1.27 4.18 19.27
N GLU A 33 0.43 3.17 19.02
CA GLU A 33 -0.07 2.23 20.02
C GLU A 33 0.49 0.80 19.90
N ILE A 34 1.48 0.59 19.05
CA ILE A 34 2.11 -0.72 18.83
C ILE A 34 3.62 -0.58 18.63
N THR A 35 4.38 -1.52 19.16
CA THR A 35 5.83 -1.61 19.02
C THR A 35 6.26 -2.69 18.03
N LEU A 36 7.49 -2.60 17.52
CA LEU A 36 8.06 -3.64 16.64
C LEU A 36 8.09 -5.02 17.30
N GLY A 37 8.39 -5.07 18.61
CA GLY A 37 8.42 -6.31 19.38
C GLY A 37 7.04 -6.99 19.48
N GLU A 38 5.98 -6.22 19.70
CA GLU A 38 4.61 -6.73 19.72
C GLU A 38 4.22 -7.26 18.33
N ILE A 39 4.58 -6.55 17.24
CA ILE A 39 4.35 -7.03 15.89
C ILE A 39 5.09 -8.35 15.62
N GLU A 40 6.34 -8.48 16.08
CA GLU A 40 7.08 -9.75 15.98
C GLU A 40 6.39 -10.88 16.72
N ALA A 41 5.92 -10.64 17.94
CA ALA A 41 5.19 -11.62 18.73
C ALA A 41 3.87 -12.05 18.05
N MET A 42 3.17 -11.14 17.40
CA MET A 42 1.93 -11.40 16.65
C MET A 42 2.13 -12.26 15.40
N LYS A 43 3.30 -12.27 14.79
CA LYS A 43 3.65 -12.99 13.56
C LYS A 43 2.61 -12.80 12.45
N PRO A 44 2.33 -11.57 12.02
CA PRO A 44 1.30 -11.31 11.01
C PRO A 44 1.68 -11.96 9.69
N LYS A 45 0.66 -12.42 8.93
CA LYS A 45 0.86 -13.00 7.59
C LYS A 45 1.08 -11.93 6.52
N ALA A 46 0.64 -10.72 6.77
CA ALA A 46 0.91 -9.51 5.99
C ALA A 46 0.63 -8.29 6.85
N ILE A 47 1.26 -7.17 6.49
CA ILE A 47 1.04 -5.85 7.10
C ILE A 47 0.42 -4.94 6.05
N PHE A 48 -0.68 -4.29 6.41
CA PHE A 48 -1.30 -3.22 5.66
C PHE A 48 -1.03 -1.91 6.38
N ILE A 49 -0.70 -0.88 5.64
CA ILE A 49 -0.45 0.47 6.18
C ILE A 49 -1.48 1.40 5.57
N SER A 50 -2.29 1.99 6.43
CA SER A 50 -3.44 2.82 6.03
C SER A 50 -3.02 4.15 5.41
N PRO A 51 -3.95 4.85 4.75
CA PRO A 51 -3.87 6.29 4.56
C PRO A 51 -3.69 7.02 5.90
N GLY A 52 -3.39 8.31 5.84
CA GLY A 52 -3.28 9.16 7.02
C GLY A 52 -2.97 10.60 6.66
N PRO A 53 -3.04 11.50 7.64
CA PRO A 53 -2.65 12.90 7.48
C PRO A 53 -1.13 13.08 7.52
N CYS A 54 -0.68 14.29 7.25
CA CYS A 54 0.71 14.76 7.37
C CYS A 54 1.67 14.03 6.40
N THR A 55 2.87 13.73 6.85
CA THR A 55 3.94 13.11 6.08
C THR A 55 4.42 11.79 6.73
N PRO A 56 5.19 10.96 6.04
CA PRO A 56 5.77 9.77 6.64
C PRO A 56 6.60 10.01 7.92
N LYS A 57 7.12 11.22 8.11
CA LYS A 57 7.92 11.57 9.29
C LYS A 57 7.07 11.60 10.57
N GLU A 58 5.80 11.98 10.44
CA GLU A 58 4.85 12.05 11.54
C GLU A 58 3.98 10.79 11.68
N ALA A 59 4.26 9.73 10.91
CA ALA A 59 3.48 8.51 10.88
C ALA A 59 3.87 7.49 11.98
N GLY A 60 4.33 7.93 13.13
CA GLY A 60 4.69 7.07 14.28
C GLY A 60 5.62 5.93 13.87
N VAL A 61 5.30 4.70 14.26
CA VAL A 61 6.11 3.50 14.01
C VAL A 61 6.12 3.05 12.53
N THR A 62 5.32 3.65 11.68
CA THR A 62 5.05 3.17 10.30
C THR A 62 6.33 2.96 9.48
N VAL A 63 7.26 3.92 9.50
CA VAL A 63 8.52 3.84 8.73
C VAL A 63 9.42 2.73 9.28
N ASP A 64 9.49 2.59 10.59
CA ASP A 64 10.29 1.55 11.25
C ASP A 64 9.71 0.15 11.01
N VAL A 65 8.39 0.01 10.98
CA VAL A 65 7.70 -1.24 10.58
C VAL A 65 8.13 -1.66 9.18
N ILE A 66 8.12 -0.74 8.21
CA ILE A 66 8.55 -1.04 6.84
C ILE A 66 10.00 -1.52 6.84
N ARG A 67 10.92 -0.75 7.42
CA ARG A 67 12.37 -1.07 7.46
C ARG A 67 12.66 -2.40 8.16
N HIS A 68 11.91 -2.71 9.21
CA HIS A 68 12.15 -3.91 10.01
C HIS A 68 11.57 -5.18 9.36
N PHE A 69 10.38 -5.09 8.73
CA PHE A 69 9.64 -6.26 8.29
C PHE A 69 9.71 -6.54 6.78
N TYR A 70 10.17 -5.61 5.93
CA TYR A 70 10.07 -5.73 4.47
C TYR A 70 10.66 -7.03 3.87
N ARG A 71 11.68 -7.62 4.50
CA ARG A 71 12.30 -8.87 4.04
C ARG A 71 11.54 -10.12 4.47
N ARG A 72 10.68 -10.02 5.47
CA ARG A 72 10.10 -11.17 6.17
C ARG A 72 8.58 -11.26 6.06
N VAL A 73 7.93 -10.12 5.94
CA VAL A 73 6.48 -10.01 5.94
C VAL A 73 6.02 -9.18 4.74
N PRO A 74 5.04 -9.66 3.95
CA PRO A 74 4.46 -8.87 2.87
C PRO A 74 3.83 -7.59 3.38
N ILE A 75 4.10 -6.46 2.70
CA ILE A 75 3.61 -5.13 3.08
C ILE A 75 2.88 -4.49 1.92
N LEU A 76 1.66 -3.97 2.17
CA LEU A 76 0.92 -3.11 1.26
C LEU A 76 0.63 -1.76 1.92
N GLY A 77 1.14 -0.68 1.32
CA GLY A 77 0.87 0.69 1.77
C GLY A 77 -0.15 1.41 0.89
N VAL A 78 -1.07 2.15 1.52
CA VAL A 78 -2.10 2.94 0.85
C VAL A 78 -1.91 4.42 1.18
N CYS A 79 -1.85 5.29 0.17
CA CYS A 79 -1.71 6.74 0.26
C CYS A 79 -0.51 7.14 1.12
N LEU A 80 -0.69 7.57 2.38
CA LEU A 80 0.43 7.81 3.31
C LEU A 80 1.31 6.57 3.47
N GLY A 81 0.71 5.36 3.52
CA GLY A 81 1.47 4.11 3.59
C GLY A 81 2.36 3.85 2.36
N HIS A 82 1.90 4.23 1.16
CA HIS A 82 2.70 4.21 -0.06
C HIS A 82 3.86 5.21 0.02
N GLN A 83 3.59 6.44 0.47
CA GLN A 83 4.63 7.45 0.68
C GLN A 83 5.65 7.01 1.73
N ALA A 84 5.19 6.36 2.80
CA ALA A 84 6.04 5.81 3.84
C ALA A 84 6.96 4.69 3.31
N ILE A 85 6.48 3.87 2.36
CA ILE A 85 7.34 2.89 1.67
C ILE A 85 8.44 3.62 0.88
N GLY A 86 8.09 4.59 0.04
CA GLY A 86 9.09 5.39 -0.68
C GLY A 86 10.11 6.00 0.26
N TYR A 87 9.64 6.68 1.30
CA TYR A 87 10.47 7.36 2.31
C TYR A 87 11.35 6.39 3.10
N ALA A 88 10.84 5.24 3.51
CA ALA A 88 11.60 4.23 4.26
C ALA A 88 12.83 3.74 3.50
N PHE A 89 12.75 3.74 2.18
CA PHE A 89 13.81 3.33 1.26
C PHE A 89 14.61 4.48 0.66
N GLY A 90 14.37 5.72 1.10
CA GLY A 90 15.21 6.88 0.77
C GLY A 90 14.66 7.79 -0.34
N ALA A 91 13.47 7.51 -0.88
CA ALA A 91 12.83 8.43 -1.80
C ALA A 91 12.27 9.67 -1.07
N ALA A 92 12.34 10.82 -1.71
CA ALA A 92 11.70 12.03 -1.21
C ALA A 92 10.18 11.98 -1.41
N VAL A 93 9.45 12.62 -0.49
CA VAL A 93 8.01 12.85 -0.60
C VAL A 93 7.79 14.34 -0.73
N VAL A 94 7.22 14.75 -1.84
CA VAL A 94 7.09 16.15 -2.24
C VAL A 94 5.64 16.55 -2.47
N ARG A 95 5.35 17.85 -2.53
CA ARG A 95 4.02 18.34 -2.85
C ARG A 95 3.67 18.01 -4.31
N ALA A 96 2.46 17.49 -4.53
CA ALA A 96 1.90 17.31 -5.86
C ALA A 96 1.71 18.69 -6.53
N GLY A 97 1.93 18.76 -7.83
CA GLY A 97 1.69 19.97 -8.61
C GLY A 97 0.21 20.40 -8.63
N ARG A 98 -0.70 19.49 -8.29
CA ARG A 98 -2.15 19.70 -8.21
C ARG A 98 -2.73 19.10 -6.94
N LEU A 99 -3.63 19.81 -6.28
CA LEU A 99 -4.39 19.25 -5.15
C LEU A 99 -5.45 18.28 -5.67
N MET A 100 -5.34 17.03 -5.23
CA MET A 100 -6.29 15.95 -5.55
C MET A 100 -7.07 15.56 -4.29
N HIS A 101 -8.30 16.03 -4.18
CA HIS A 101 -9.19 15.67 -3.07
C HIS A 101 -10.55 15.24 -3.61
N GLY A 102 -10.89 13.96 -3.44
CA GLY A 102 -12.16 13.40 -3.92
C GLY A 102 -12.30 13.42 -5.45
N LYS A 103 -11.19 13.43 -6.18
CA LYS A 103 -11.15 13.39 -7.65
C LYS A 103 -10.69 12.03 -8.14
N THR A 104 -11.05 11.71 -9.37
CA THR A 104 -10.57 10.48 -10.04
C THR A 104 -9.50 10.80 -11.06
N SER A 105 -8.64 9.82 -11.33
CA SER A 105 -7.69 9.84 -12.44
C SER A 105 -7.66 8.48 -13.15
N SER A 106 -7.30 8.51 -14.43
CA SER A 106 -6.90 7.32 -15.16
C SER A 106 -5.51 6.89 -14.71
N VAL A 107 -5.38 5.66 -14.24
CA VAL A 107 -4.12 5.09 -13.75
C VAL A 107 -3.66 4.01 -14.70
N PHE A 108 -2.53 4.24 -15.33
CA PHE A 108 -1.83 3.27 -16.18
C PHE A 108 -0.96 2.38 -15.29
N ASN A 109 -1.05 1.06 -15.51
CA ASN A 109 -0.37 0.07 -14.69
C ASN A 109 0.43 -0.92 -15.54
N ASP A 110 1.35 -1.66 -14.92
CA ASP A 110 2.22 -2.62 -15.61
C ASP A 110 1.58 -4.02 -15.79
N GLY A 111 0.37 -4.24 -15.32
CA GLY A 111 -0.35 -5.52 -15.40
C GLY A 111 0.21 -6.63 -14.53
N LYS A 112 1.20 -6.35 -13.67
CA LYS A 112 1.87 -7.34 -12.82
C LYS A 112 1.31 -7.32 -11.40
N THR A 113 1.65 -8.34 -10.63
CA THR A 113 1.36 -8.48 -9.19
C THR A 113 -0.03 -7.99 -8.79
N ILE A 114 -0.15 -6.91 -8.01
CA ILE A 114 -1.43 -6.37 -7.55
C ILE A 114 -2.31 -5.85 -8.69
N PHE A 115 -1.72 -5.47 -9.83
CA PHE A 115 -2.45 -4.98 -11.00
C PHE A 115 -2.84 -6.08 -11.99
N ARG A 116 -2.52 -7.34 -11.70
CA ARG A 116 -2.82 -8.45 -12.60
C ARG A 116 -4.30 -8.55 -12.95
N GLY A 117 -4.58 -8.49 -14.26
CA GLY A 117 -5.92 -8.61 -14.81
C GLY A 117 -6.83 -7.40 -14.55
N LEU A 118 -6.30 -6.26 -14.14
CA LEU A 118 -7.03 -5.00 -14.13
C LEU A 118 -7.09 -4.41 -15.56
N PRO A 119 -8.10 -3.56 -15.83
CA PRO A 119 -8.04 -2.70 -17.02
C PRO A 119 -6.78 -1.82 -17.00
N ASN A 120 -6.33 -1.41 -18.19
CA ASN A 120 -5.23 -0.47 -18.33
C ASN A 120 -5.54 0.57 -19.41
N PRO A 121 -5.84 1.83 -19.04
CA PRO A 121 -5.91 2.35 -17.65
C PRO A 121 -7.16 1.90 -16.91
N PHE A 122 -7.16 2.12 -15.56
CA PHE A 122 -8.34 2.02 -14.71
C PHE A 122 -8.57 3.31 -13.93
N THR A 123 -9.81 3.54 -13.49
CA THR A 123 -10.17 4.71 -12.69
C THR A 123 -9.83 4.51 -11.22
N ALA A 124 -9.18 5.49 -10.59
CA ALA A 124 -8.86 5.48 -9.18
C ALA A 124 -9.17 6.81 -8.49
N GLY A 125 -9.73 6.73 -7.28
CA GLY A 125 -10.01 7.88 -6.42
C GLY A 125 -8.75 8.37 -5.71
N ARG A 126 -8.54 9.68 -5.70
CA ARG A 126 -7.35 10.32 -5.14
C ARG A 126 -7.74 11.37 -4.10
N TYR A 127 -7.00 11.40 -2.97
CA TYR A 127 -7.25 12.28 -1.83
C TYR A 127 -5.95 12.86 -1.24
N HIS A 128 -4.92 13.00 -2.05
CA HIS A 128 -3.58 13.36 -1.58
C HIS A 128 -3.07 14.70 -2.15
N SER A 129 -2.19 15.32 -1.38
CA SER A 129 -1.43 16.53 -1.76
C SER A 129 0.08 16.29 -1.88
N LEU A 130 0.54 15.08 -1.53
CA LEU A 130 1.94 14.66 -1.57
C LEU A 130 2.10 13.47 -2.53
N LEU A 131 3.32 13.34 -3.09
CA LEU A 131 3.72 12.27 -4.00
C LEU A 131 5.15 11.80 -3.67
N VAL A 132 5.45 10.54 -3.99
CA VAL A 132 6.83 10.06 -4.05
C VAL A 132 7.52 10.66 -5.28
N GLU A 133 8.68 11.27 -5.07
CA GLU A 133 9.46 11.90 -6.14
C GLU A 133 10.25 10.86 -6.93
N ARG A 134 10.02 10.83 -8.24
CA ARG A 134 10.57 9.81 -9.15
C ARG A 134 12.10 9.80 -9.17
N GLU A 135 12.69 10.99 -9.23
CA GLU A 135 14.12 11.23 -9.40
C GLU A 135 14.94 10.75 -8.20
N THR A 136 14.30 10.64 -7.03
CA THR A 136 14.93 10.20 -5.79
C THR A 136 14.71 8.71 -5.49
N MET A 137 13.92 8.02 -6.31
CA MET A 137 13.63 6.60 -6.07
C MET A 137 14.89 5.74 -6.22
N PRO A 138 15.19 4.86 -5.23
CA PRO A 138 16.32 3.94 -5.34
C PRO A 138 16.05 2.88 -6.41
N ALA A 139 17.13 2.36 -7.03
CA ALA A 139 17.06 1.42 -8.16
C ALA A 139 16.34 0.10 -7.87
N PHE A 140 16.19 -0.29 -6.60
CA PHE A 140 15.48 -1.50 -6.20
C PHE A 140 13.97 -1.29 -6.01
N LEU A 141 13.47 -0.06 -6.09
CA LEU A 141 12.05 0.23 -6.27
C LEU A 141 11.73 0.44 -7.75
N GLU A 142 10.57 0.01 -8.17
CA GLU A 142 10.05 0.28 -9.51
C GLU A 142 8.67 0.94 -9.45
N VAL A 143 8.40 1.81 -10.42
CA VAL A 143 7.06 2.38 -10.62
C VAL A 143 6.19 1.32 -11.27
N SER A 144 5.14 0.89 -10.59
CA SER A 144 4.20 -0.13 -11.05
C SER A 144 2.91 0.46 -11.62
N ALA A 145 2.62 1.74 -11.31
CA ALA A 145 1.50 2.48 -11.88
C ALA A 145 1.74 4.00 -11.85
N GLN A 146 1.16 4.73 -12.80
CA GLN A 146 1.28 6.20 -12.90
C GLN A 146 0.06 6.81 -13.60
N THR A 147 -0.12 8.12 -13.45
CA THR A 147 -1.07 8.88 -14.28
C THR A 147 -0.48 9.17 -15.66
N GLU A 148 -1.29 9.72 -16.56
CA GLU A 148 -0.83 10.16 -17.90
C GLU A 148 0.26 11.24 -17.78
N GLU A 149 0.18 12.10 -16.77
CA GLU A 149 1.17 13.15 -16.51
C GLU A 149 2.43 12.64 -15.81
N GLY A 150 2.51 11.33 -15.53
CA GLY A 150 3.69 10.69 -14.93
C GLY A 150 3.74 10.72 -13.41
N GLU A 151 2.68 11.20 -12.71
CA GLU A 151 2.62 11.12 -11.25
C GLU A 151 2.59 9.64 -10.81
N ILE A 152 3.45 9.27 -9.88
CA ILE A 152 3.55 7.90 -9.37
C ILE A 152 2.28 7.53 -8.61
N MET A 153 1.60 6.48 -9.05
CA MET A 153 0.40 5.93 -8.44
C MET A 153 0.60 4.53 -7.86
N GLY A 154 1.73 3.89 -8.15
CA GLY A 154 2.11 2.60 -7.58
C GLY A 154 3.61 2.43 -7.58
N ILE A 155 4.13 1.86 -6.49
CA ILE A 155 5.53 1.43 -6.37
C ILE A 155 5.59 -0.02 -5.91
N ARG A 156 6.69 -0.69 -6.28
CA ARG A 156 6.97 -2.08 -5.88
C ARG A 156 8.46 -2.26 -5.61
N HIS A 157 8.79 -3.03 -4.57
CA HIS A 157 10.15 -3.52 -4.36
C HIS A 157 10.41 -4.69 -5.31
N LYS A 158 11.56 -4.69 -6.01
CA LYS A 158 11.89 -5.69 -7.05
C LYS A 158 12.09 -7.11 -6.52
N GLU A 159 12.52 -7.24 -5.27
CA GLU A 159 12.88 -8.53 -4.66
C GLU A 159 11.91 -8.97 -3.56
N TYR A 160 11.39 -8.03 -2.78
CA TYR A 160 10.58 -8.33 -1.60
C TYR A 160 9.10 -8.00 -1.84
N PRO A 161 8.17 -8.68 -1.17
CA PRO A 161 6.74 -8.48 -1.37
C PRO A 161 6.25 -7.19 -0.69
N VAL A 162 6.78 -6.06 -1.13
CA VAL A 162 6.41 -4.73 -0.67
C VAL A 162 5.87 -3.95 -1.85
N GLU A 163 4.61 -3.51 -1.73
CA GLU A 163 3.92 -2.73 -2.74
C GLU A 163 3.19 -1.56 -2.10
N GLY A 164 3.03 -0.48 -2.84
CA GLY A 164 2.28 0.69 -2.39
C GLY A 164 1.45 1.29 -3.51
N VAL A 165 0.27 1.80 -3.17
CA VAL A 165 -0.61 2.54 -4.07
C VAL A 165 -0.91 3.92 -3.50
N GLN A 166 -0.76 4.97 -4.34
CA GLN A 166 -1.01 6.35 -3.93
C GLN A 166 -2.50 6.70 -3.88
N PHE A 167 -3.31 6.03 -4.68
CA PHE A 167 -4.77 6.16 -4.68
C PHE A 167 -5.41 5.31 -3.58
N HIS A 168 -6.71 5.47 -3.39
CA HIS A 168 -7.50 4.78 -2.35
C HIS A 168 -8.27 3.59 -2.94
N PRO A 169 -7.76 2.34 -2.79
CA PRO A 169 -8.46 1.15 -3.29
C PRO A 169 -9.76 0.85 -2.53
N GLU A 170 -9.93 1.40 -1.33
CA GLU A 170 -11.13 1.24 -0.49
C GLU A 170 -12.24 2.25 -0.83
N SER A 171 -11.93 3.25 -1.66
CA SER A 171 -12.91 4.25 -2.09
C SER A 171 -13.88 3.68 -3.12
N VAL A 172 -15.14 4.11 -3.04
CA VAL A 172 -16.16 3.84 -4.07
C VAL A 172 -15.74 4.39 -5.44
N LEU A 173 -14.87 5.39 -5.47
CA LEU A 173 -14.30 5.97 -6.68
C LEU A 173 -13.23 5.09 -7.34
N THR A 174 -12.88 3.95 -6.74
CA THR A 174 -11.93 2.98 -7.27
C THR A 174 -12.62 1.61 -7.47
N PRO A 175 -13.38 1.41 -8.56
CA PRO A 175 -14.17 0.19 -8.75
C PRO A 175 -13.35 -1.11 -8.69
N ASN A 176 -12.08 -1.05 -9.10
CA ASN A 176 -11.17 -2.20 -9.11
C ASN A 176 -10.39 -2.40 -7.80
N GLY A 177 -10.60 -1.55 -6.78
CA GLY A 177 -9.79 -1.53 -5.58
C GLY A 177 -9.79 -2.85 -4.81
N LYS A 178 -10.95 -3.48 -4.64
CA LYS A 178 -11.05 -4.79 -3.96
C LYS A 178 -10.26 -5.90 -4.70
N ARG A 179 -10.14 -5.81 -6.03
CA ARG A 179 -9.33 -6.75 -6.81
C ARG A 179 -7.84 -6.57 -6.54
N ILE A 180 -7.37 -5.33 -6.38
CA ILE A 180 -5.99 -5.01 -6.01
C ILE A 180 -5.63 -5.69 -4.67
N LEU A 181 -6.48 -5.50 -3.64
CA LEU A 181 -6.27 -6.11 -2.32
C LEU A 181 -6.29 -7.64 -2.41
N ARG A 182 -7.22 -8.22 -3.19
CA ARG A 182 -7.29 -9.67 -3.42
C ARG A 182 -6.01 -10.19 -4.08
N ASN A 183 -5.53 -9.52 -5.13
CA ASN A 183 -4.32 -9.91 -5.84
C ASN A 183 -3.12 -9.94 -4.89
N PHE A 184 -2.95 -8.92 -4.05
CA PHE A 184 -1.89 -8.88 -3.05
C PHE A 184 -1.97 -10.07 -2.08
N LEU A 185 -3.16 -10.36 -1.56
CA LEU A 185 -3.38 -11.47 -0.63
C LEU A 185 -3.16 -12.83 -1.28
N ASP A 186 -3.61 -13.02 -2.51
CA ASP A 186 -3.48 -14.29 -3.23
C ASP A 186 -2.03 -14.60 -3.58
N LEU A 187 -1.24 -13.58 -3.91
CA LEU A 187 0.19 -13.73 -4.19
C LEU A 187 0.98 -14.06 -2.92
N ASN A 188 0.69 -13.39 -1.81
CA ASN A 188 1.57 -13.37 -0.65
C ASN A 188 1.07 -14.21 0.53
N VAL A 189 -0.24 -14.40 0.67
CA VAL A 189 -0.85 -15.03 1.85
C VAL A 189 -1.44 -16.41 1.57
N ARG A 190 -1.81 -16.71 0.32
CA ARG A 190 -2.32 -18.05 -0.11
C ARG A 190 -1.23 -19.01 -0.63
N GLY A 191 -0.02 -18.55 -0.84
CA GLY A 191 1.02 -19.24 -1.63
C GLY A 191 1.56 -20.58 -1.10
N LYS A 192 1.11 -21.10 0.05
CA LYS A 192 1.55 -22.43 0.55
C LYS A 192 0.71 -23.62 0.06
N ALA A 193 -0.51 -23.41 -0.44
CA ALA A 193 -1.38 -24.52 -0.86
C ALA A 193 -1.07 -25.05 -2.28
N ARG A 194 -0.40 -24.30 -3.15
CA ARG A 194 -0.11 -24.69 -4.55
C ARG A 194 1.23 -25.39 -4.76
N ARG A 195 2.10 -25.51 -3.74
CA ARG A 195 3.40 -26.18 -3.84
C ARG A 195 3.35 -27.71 -3.60
N MET A 196 2.18 -28.27 -3.24
CA MET A 196 2.04 -29.71 -2.98
C MET A 196 1.33 -30.49 -4.11
N MET A 197 1.10 -29.85 -5.29
CA MET A 197 0.52 -30.53 -6.46
C MET A 197 1.37 -30.29 -7.72
N ARG A 198 2.65 -30.58 -7.63
CA ARG A 198 3.52 -30.84 -8.81
C ARG A 198 4.52 -31.92 -8.45
#